data_8f8270a6c2d98f92a05ccf6b9b7fea40
#
_entry.id   8f8270a6c2d98f92a05ccf6b9b7fea40
#
_cell.length_a   1.000
_cell.length_b   1.000
_cell.length_c   1.000
_cell.angle_alpha   90.00
_cell.angle_beta   90.00
_cell.angle_gamma   90.00
#
_symmetry.space_group_name_H-M   'P 1'
#
loop_
_entity.id
_entity.type
_entity.pdbx_description
1 polymer ?
#
loop_
_entity_poly.entity_id
_entity_poly.type
_entity_poly.pdbx_seq_one_letter_code
_entity_poly.pdbx_strand_id
1 'polypeptide(L)'
;AHENKIVIFYYDATALGSNYAVNDQDFRWVIVHEFERHGWEVVEVYLGNPMKHDEKYLLINRAFAGKQRLMPMFNRQNNDDLILAIQSAQVYRGRLGFRKNKSDEKNPETEEDLLEHRTDGTDAFDTLYIGCEKFPQHDLYSFSSNGVM
;
A
#
# COMPACT_ATOMS: atom_id res chain seq x y z
N ALA A 1 -23.61 1.83 7.59
CA ALA A 1 -23.00 0.53 7.92
C ALA A 1 -22.68 -0.19 6.61
N HIS A 2 -21.45 -0.67 6.45
CA HIS A 2 -21.10 -1.50 5.30
C HIS A 2 -21.76 -2.86 5.47
N GLU A 3 -22.54 -3.31 4.49
CA GLU A 3 -23.22 -4.61 4.50
C GLU A 3 -22.21 -5.76 4.37
N ASN A 4 -21.11 -5.50 3.70
CA ASN A 4 -20.03 -6.48 3.50
C ASN A 4 -18.81 -6.03 4.31
N LYS A 5 -18.44 -6.79 5.34
CA LYS A 5 -17.31 -6.54 6.23
C LYS A 5 -16.11 -7.42 5.85
N ILE A 6 -15.74 -7.41 4.58
CA ILE A 6 -14.56 -8.10 4.09
C ILE A 6 -13.54 -7.04 3.66
N VAL A 7 -12.29 -7.18 4.11
CA VAL A 7 -11.16 -6.36 3.68
C VAL A 7 -10.05 -7.25 3.11
N ILE A 8 -9.52 -6.86 1.97
CA ILE A 8 -8.36 -7.52 1.38
C ILE A 8 -7.13 -6.71 1.78
N PHE A 9 -6.24 -7.33 2.52
CA PHE A 9 -5.05 -6.70 3.05
C PHE A 9 -3.80 -7.16 2.27
N TYR A 10 -3.31 -6.27 1.41
CA TYR A 10 -2.06 -6.50 0.68
C TYR A 10 -0.88 -6.01 1.51
N TYR A 11 0.12 -6.86 1.65
CA TYR A 11 1.35 -6.51 2.36
C TYR A 11 2.57 -7.22 1.78
N ASP A 12 3.74 -6.64 1.95
CA ASP A 12 5.01 -7.23 1.59
C ASP A 12 5.86 -7.54 2.84
N ALA A 13 7.08 -8.01 2.64
CA ALA A 13 7.96 -8.40 3.73
C ALA A 13 8.29 -7.27 4.72
N THR A 14 8.08 -6.00 4.36
CA THR A 14 8.32 -4.87 5.27
C THR A 14 7.32 -4.83 6.42
N ALA A 15 6.09 -5.32 6.20
CA ALA A 15 5.05 -5.40 7.24
C ALA A 15 5.37 -6.43 8.33
N LEU A 16 6.30 -7.35 8.08
CA LEU A 16 6.75 -8.32 9.08
C LEU A 16 7.74 -7.69 10.08
N GLY A 17 8.37 -6.56 9.71
CA GLY A 17 9.36 -5.88 10.54
C GLY A 17 10.67 -6.64 10.70
N SER A 18 11.70 -5.96 11.17
CA SER A 18 13.03 -6.57 11.39
C SER A 18 13.13 -7.40 12.68
N ASN A 19 12.22 -7.21 13.62
CA ASN A 19 12.24 -7.80 14.95
C ASN A 19 11.08 -8.76 15.24
N TYR A 20 10.34 -9.19 14.20
CA TYR A 20 9.18 -10.06 14.42
C TYR A 20 9.57 -11.41 15.08
N ALA A 21 10.79 -11.87 14.87
CA ALA A 21 11.31 -13.09 15.50
C ALA A 21 11.49 -12.99 17.02
N VAL A 22 11.49 -11.78 17.58
CA VAL A 22 11.62 -11.52 19.03
C VAL A 22 10.26 -11.27 19.67
N ASN A 23 9.33 -10.68 18.91
CA ASN A 23 7.96 -10.43 19.33
C ASN A 23 7.04 -11.26 18.45
N ASP A 24 6.17 -12.09 19.03
CA ASP A 24 5.17 -12.88 18.31
C ASP A 24 4.14 -12.02 17.53
N GLN A 25 4.25 -10.71 17.61
CA GLN A 25 3.36 -9.73 16.98
C GLN A 25 4.14 -8.85 16.01
N ASP A 26 4.04 -9.14 14.73
CA ASP A 26 4.48 -8.25 13.66
C ASP A 26 3.42 -7.18 13.34
N PHE A 27 3.74 -6.18 12.51
CA PHE A 27 2.79 -5.14 12.11
C PHE A 27 1.56 -5.70 11.39
N ARG A 28 1.75 -6.73 10.56
CA ARG A 28 0.68 -7.43 9.89
C ARG A 28 -0.32 -8.02 10.90
N TRP A 29 0.18 -8.71 11.93
CA TRP A 29 -0.66 -9.31 12.97
C TRP A 29 -1.51 -8.26 13.69
N VAL A 30 -0.90 -7.13 14.05
CA VAL A 30 -1.60 -6.04 14.75
C VAL A 30 -2.74 -5.49 13.90
N ILE A 31 -2.49 -5.25 12.60
CA ILE A 31 -3.50 -4.70 11.67
C ILE A 31 -4.65 -5.69 11.48
N VAL A 32 -4.33 -6.96 11.18
CA VAL A 32 -5.33 -8.02 10.98
C VAL A 32 -6.20 -8.18 12.22
N HIS A 33 -5.57 -8.32 13.38
CA HIS A 33 -6.29 -8.52 14.63
C HIS A 33 -7.21 -7.36 14.99
N GLU A 34 -6.80 -6.12 14.69
CA GLU A 34 -7.65 -4.94 14.92
C GLU A 34 -8.88 -4.93 14.01
N PHE A 35 -8.75 -5.30 12.75
CA PHE A 35 -9.90 -5.45 11.87
C PHE A 35 -10.85 -6.55 12.34
N GLU A 36 -10.34 -7.72 12.69
CA GLU A 36 -11.12 -8.86 13.18
C GLU A 36 -11.85 -8.52 14.48
N ARG A 37 -11.21 -7.79 15.40
CA ARG A 37 -11.81 -7.31 16.63
C ARG A 37 -13.04 -6.41 16.39
N HIS A 38 -13.07 -5.69 15.27
CA HIS A 38 -14.21 -4.89 14.83
C HIS A 38 -15.21 -5.63 13.94
N GLY A 39 -15.08 -6.95 13.86
CA GLY A 39 -15.98 -7.84 13.12
C GLY A 39 -15.80 -7.80 11.61
N TRP A 40 -14.59 -7.50 11.14
CA TRP A 40 -14.22 -7.61 9.73
C TRP A 40 -13.56 -8.96 9.47
N GLU A 41 -13.88 -9.53 8.32
CA GLU A 41 -13.13 -10.67 7.74
C GLU A 41 -11.93 -10.11 6.97
N VAL A 42 -10.73 -10.60 7.25
CA VAL A 42 -9.51 -10.15 6.59
C VAL A 42 -8.99 -11.22 5.66
N VAL A 43 -8.91 -10.90 4.38
CA VAL A 43 -8.25 -11.73 3.37
C VAL A 43 -6.82 -11.22 3.21
N GLU A 44 -5.88 -11.97 3.74
CA GLU A 44 -4.45 -11.61 3.69
C GLU A 44 -3.82 -12.02 2.36
N VAL A 45 -3.14 -11.09 1.71
CA VAL A 45 -2.42 -11.33 0.45
C VAL A 45 -0.98 -10.88 0.59
N TYR A 46 -0.08 -11.84 0.74
CA TYR A 46 1.36 -11.59 0.84
C TYR A 46 2.00 -11.41 -0.53
N LEU A 47 2.62 -10.28 -0.76
CA LEU A 47 3.24 -9.92 -2.04
C LEU A 47 4.70 -10.39 -2.19
N GLY A 48 5.29 -10.93 -1.13
CA GLY A 48 6.70 -11.33 -1.11
C GLY A 48 7.64 -10.18 -0.76
N ASN A 49 8.83 -10.21 -1.31
CA ASN A 49 9.79 -9.13 -1.13
C ASN A 49 9.32 -7.85 -1.84
N PRO A 50 9.63 -6.67 -1.28
CA PRO A 50 9.29 -5.40 -1.90
C PRO A 50 9.82 -5.32 -3.34
N MET A 51 8.99 -4.80 -4.24
CA MET A 51 9.41 -4.52 -5.61
C MET A 51 10.54 -3.49 -5.62
N LYS A 52 11.51 -3.66 -6.51
CA LYS A 52 12.61 -2.70 -6.66
C LYS A 52 12.07 -1.31 -7.03
N HIS A 53 12.71 -0.27 -6.53
CA HIS A 53 12.24 1.11 -6.70
C HIS A 53 12.09 1.53 -8.16
N ASP A 54 13.01 1.16 -9.03
CA ASP A 54 12.96 1.46 -10.46
C ASP A 54 11.81 0.73 -11.16
N GLU A 55 11.60 -0.55 -10.87
CA GLU A 55 10.48 -1.34 -11.39
C GLU A 55 9.13 -0.76 -10.91
N LYS A 56 9.04 -0.42 -9.62
CA LYS A 56 7.85 0.20 -9.01
C LYS A 56 7.55 1.55 -9.65
N TYR A 57 8.57 2.40 -9.80
CA TYR A 57 8.44 3.70 -10.45
C TYR A 57 7.89 3.58 -11.87
N LEU A 58 8.44 2.68 -12.67
CA LEU A 58 7.97 2.45 -14.04
C LEU A 58 6.52 1.92 -14.07
N LEU A 59 6.19 0.97 -13.19
CA LEU A 59 4.85 0.41 -13.10
C LEU A 59 3.81 1.47 -12.78
N ILE A 60 4.05 2.28 -11.75
CA ILE A 60 3.12 3.33 -11.30
C ILE A 60 2.95 4.43 -12.36
N ASN A 61 4.04 4.88 -12.99
CA ASN A 61 3.92 5.88 -14.07
C ASN A 61 3.14 5.33 -15.28
N ARG A 62 3.32 4.07 -15.63
CA ARG A 62 2.55 3.43 -16.70
C ARG A 62 1.07 3.29 -16.33
N ALA A 63 0.76 3.04 -15.05
CA ALA A 63 -0.59 2.98 -14.54
C ALA A 63 -1.31 4.33 -14.73
N PHE A 64 -0.69 5.42 -14.29
CA PHE A 64 -1.24 6.77 -14.48
C PHE A 64 -1.33 7.18 -15.95
N ALA A 65 -0.46 6.66 -16.81
CA ALA A 65 -0.53 6.86 -18.25
C ALA A 65 -1.59 5.98 -18.94
N GLY A 66 -2.38 5.20 -18.22
CA GLY A 66 -3.39 4.29 -18.77
C GLY A 66 -2.79 3.11 -19.55
N LYS A 67 -1.53 2.75 -19.29
CA LYS A 67 -0.80 1.68 -19.99
C LYS A 67 -0.71 0.38 -19.19
N GLN A 68 -1.51 0.26 -18.14
CA GLN A 68 -1.65 -0.93 -17.31
C GLN A 68 -3.11 -1.38 -17.30
N ARG A 69 -3.37 -2.60 -16.83
CA ARG A 69 -4.71 -3.17 -16.71
C ARG A 69 -5.61 -2.31 -15.84
N LEU A 70 -5.08 -1.84 -14.71
CA LEU A 70 -5.80 -0.97 -13.77
C LEU A 70 -5.26 0.47 -13.90
N MET A 71 -6.17 1.42 -14.06
CA MET A 71 -5.87 2.84 -13.98
C MET A 71 -6.32 3.35 -12.61
N PRO A 72 -5.42 3.94 -11.81
CA PRO A 72 -5.78 4.50 -10.51
C PRO A 72 -6.80 5.63 -10.65
N MET A 73 -7.85 5.58 -9.83
CA MET A 73 -8.83 6.65 -9.70
C MET A 73 -8.99 7.01 -8.23
N PHE A 74 -9.04 8.30 -7.92
CA PHE A 74 -9.15 8.80 -6.55
C PHE A 74 -10.44 9.60 -6.37
N ASN A 75 -11.13 9.36 -5.26
CA ASN A 75 -12.15 10.29 -4.81
C ASN A 75 -11.45 11.52 -4.22
N ARG A 76 -11.48 12.62 -4.96
CA ARG A 76 -10.77 13.85 -4.60
C ARG A 76 -11.17 14.41 -3.24
N GLN A 77 -12.45 14.34 -2.89
CA GLN A 77 -12.95 14.91 -1.62
C GLN A 77 -12.37 14.23 -0.36
N ASN A 78 -11.98 12.95 -0.49
CA ASN A 78 -11.54 12.15 0.66
C ASN A 78 -10.05 11.77 0.60
N ASN A 79 -9.33 12.18 -0.44
CA ASN A 79 -7.95 11.76 -0.66
C ASN A 79 -7.04 12.93 -1.11
N ASP A 80 -7.37 14.16 -0.75
CA ASP A 80 -6.59 15.33 -1.15
C ASP A 80 -5.12 15.22 -0.70
N ASP A 81 -4.88 14.80 0.54
CA ASP A 81 -3.52 14.63 1.08
C ASP A 81 -2.74 13.55 0.33
N LEU A 82 -3.38 12.42 0.00
CA LEU A 82 -2.74 11.35 -0.77
C LEU A 82 -2.43 11.80 -2.19
N ILE A 83 -3.34 12.53 -2.83
CA ILE A 83 -3.15 13.09 -4.18
C ILE A 83 -1.97 14.06 -4.18
N LEU A 84 -1.90 14.95 -3.20
CA LEU A 84 -0.77 15.88 -3.03
C LEU A 84 0.54 15.12 -2.81
N ALA A 85 0.54 14.12 -1.92
CA ALA A 85 1.72 13.32 -1.66
C ALA A 85 2.22 12.59 -2.92
N ILE A 86 1.31 12.06 -3.76
CA ILE A 86 1.68 11.42 -5.03
C ILE A 86 2.25 12.44 -6.02
N GLN A 87 1.64 13.63 -6.12
CA GLN A 87 2.10 14.69 -7.04
C GLN A 87 3.44 15.29 -6.61
N SER A 88 3.67 15.40 -5.30
CA SER A 88 4.88 15.98 -4.71
C SER A 88 6.02 14.95 -4.59
N ALA A 89 5.74 13.67 -4.78
CA ALA A 89 6.72 12.61 -4.62
C ALA A 89 7.93 12.82 -5.53
N GLN A 90 9.02 13.27 -4.93
CA GLN A 90 10.28 13.50 -5.64
C GLN A 90 11.02 12.19 -5.82
N VAL A 91 11.60 12.03 -7.00
CA VAL A 91 12.43 10.89 -7.35
C VAL A 91 13.80 11.40 -7.75
N TYR A 92 14.85 10.84 -7.19
CA TYR A 92 16.20 11.13 -7.64
C TYR A 92 16.85 9.89 -8.28
N ARG A 93 17.71 10.14 -9.24
CA ARG A 93 18.50 9.10 -9.88
C ARG A 93 19.78 8.89 -9.09
N GLY A 94 19.81 7.82 -8.29
CA GLY A 94 21.03 7.38 -7.60
C GLY A 94 21.87 6.46 -8.46
N ARG A 95 23.01 6.03 -7.90
CA ARG A 95 23.97 5.11 -8.58
C ARG A 95 23.33 3.74 -8.93
N LEU A 96 22.30 3.34 -8.21
CA LEU A 96 21.62 2.04 -8.33
C LEU A 96 20.20 2.15 -8.93
N GLY A 97 19.85 3.27 -9.60
CA GLY A 97 18.53 3.49 -10.18
C GLY A 97 17.74 4.61 -9.52
N PHE A 98 16.43 4.65 -9.78
CA PHE A 98 15.54 5.66 -9.21
C PHE A 98 15.15 5.32 -7.77
N ARG A 99 15.13 6.32 -6.90
CA ARG A 99 14.67 6.20 -5.50
C ARG A 99 13.77 7.37 -5.14
N LYS A 100 12.76 7.13 -4.30
CA LYS A 100 12.00 8.21 -3.66
C LYS A 100 12.93 9.04 -2.78
N ASN A 101 12.79 10.35 -2.82
CA ASN A 101 13.49 11.24 -1.91
C ASN A 101 12.82 11.18 -0.53
N LYS A 102 13.56 10.70 0.45
CA LYS A 102 13.12 10.61 1.86
C LYS A 102 13.92 11.54 2.76
N SER A 103 14.59 12.57 2.19
CA SER A 103 15.41 13.51 2.95
C SER A 103 14.58 14.26 3.99
N ASP A 104 13.35 14.61 3.63
CA ASP A 104 12.49 15.43 4.46
C ASP A 104 11.84 14.65 5.62
N GLU A 105 11.79 13.31 5.53
CA GLU A 105 11.31 12.44 6.62
C GLU A 105 12.26 12.42 7.83
N LYS A 106 13.50 12.84 7.66
CA LYS A 106 14.56 12.77 8.69
C LYS A 106 14.73 14.06 9.50
N ASN A 107 13.98 15.10 9.20
CA ASN A 107 14.11 16.40 9.85
C ASN A 107 12.95 16.61 10.83
N PRO A 108 13.11 16.23 12.14
CA PRO A 108 12.04 16.34 13.13
C PRO A 108 11.83 17.78 13.65
N GLU A 109 12.51 18.78 13.09
CA GLU A 109 12.55 20.13 13.65
C GLU A 109 11.45 21.09 13.16
N THR A 110 10.59 20.68 12.24
CA THR A 110 9.43 21.47 11.84
C THR A 110 8.16 20.75 12.29
N GLU A 111 7.44 21.33 13.27
CA GLU A 111 6.12 20.86 13.73
C GLU A 111 5.04 20.88 12.64
N GLU A 112 5.33 21.44 11.51
CA GLU A 112 4.54 21.39 10.27
C GLU A 112 5.20 20.42 9.28
N ASP A 113 5.33 19.16 9.63
CA ASP A 113 5.56 18.10 8.65
C ASP A 113 4.34 18.02 7.75
N LEU A 114 4.37 18.79 6.69
CA LEU A 114 3.34 18.80 5.69
C LEU A 114 3.15 17.37 5.20
N LEU A 115 1.96 16.83 5.37
CA LEU A 115 1.59 15.46 4.95
C LEU A 115 2.01 15.17 3.50
N GLU A 116 2.08 16.21 2.68
CA GLU A 116 2.54 16.19 1.30
C GLU A 116 4.02 15.77 1.12
N HIS A 117 4.86 15.95 2.16
CA HIS A 117 6.27 15.54 2.14
C HIS A 117 6.50 14.12 2.66
N ARG A 118 5.47 13.50 3.24
CA ARG A 118 5.57 12.13 3.75
C ARG A 118 5.43 11.11 2.63
N THR A 119 6.32 10.14 2.60
CA THR A 119 6.27 9.05 1.62
C THR A 119 5.40 7.87 2.06
N ASP A 120 4.95 7.84 3.31
CA ASP A 120 4.17 6.74 3.88
C ASP A 120 2.88 6.48 3.08
N GLY A 121 2.12 7.53 2.78
CA GLY A 121 0.90 7.42 1.97
C GLY A 121 1.17 6.92 0.56
N THR A 122 2.27 7.36 -0.07
CA THR A 122 2.64 6.91 -1.41
C THR A 122 3.20 5.50 -1.41
N ASP A 123 3.88 5.05 -0.35
CA ASP A 123 4.34 3.68 -0.22
C ASP A 123 3.17 2.72 0.02
N ALA A 124 2.18 3.12 0.83
CA ALA A 124 0.93 2.37 1.01
C ALA A 124 0.14 2.25 -0.30
N PHE A 125 0.00 3.34 -1.04
CA PHE A 125 -0.65 3.33 -2.37
C PHE A 125 0.08 2.40 -3.35
N ASP A 126 1.40 2.47 -3.42
CA ASP A 126 2.20 1.62 -4.29
C ASP A 126 1.95 0.12 -3.98
N THR A 127 1.93 -0.24 -2.70
CA THR A 127 1.67 -1.62 -2.24
C THR A 127 0.26 -2.08 -2.61
N LEU A 128 -0.74 -1.23 -2.38
CA LEU A 128 -2.13 -1.49 -2.77
C LEU A 128 -2.25 -1.69 -4.29
N TYR A 129 -1.66 -0.79 -5.08
CA TYR A 129 -1.73 -0.86 -6.54
C TYR A 129 -1.07 -2.15 -7.07
N ILE A 130 0.12 -2.48 -6.58
CA ILE A 130 0.84 -3.72 -6.95
C ILE A 130 -0.01 -4.94 -6.61
N GLY A 131 -0.63 -4.96 -5.44
CA GLY A 131 -1.53 -6.02 -5.01
C GLY A 131 -2.70 -6.19 -5.97
N CYS A 132 -3.43 -5.13 -6.25
CA CYS A 132 -4.57 -5.14 -7.16
C CYS A 132 -4.19 -5.52 -8.60
N GLU A 133 -3.01 -5.11 -9.07
CA GLU A 133 -2.54 -5.45 -10.42
C GLU A 133 -2.14 -6.92 -10.56
N LYS A 134 -1.46 -7.48 -9.55
CA LYS A 134 -1.01 -8.87 -9.55
C LYS A 134 -2.10 -9.87 -9.20
N PHE A 135 -3.05 -9.48 -8.34
CA PHE A 135 -4.12 -10.36 -7.84
C PHE A 135 -5.48 -9.77 -8.24
N PRO A 136 -5.99 -10.09 -9.45
CA PRO A 136 -7.30 -9.64 -9.89
C PRO A 136 -8.39 -10.09 -8.91
N GLN A 137 -9.27 -9.18 -8.52
CA GLN A 137 -10.34 -9.42 -7.53
C GLN A 137 -11.28 -10.56 -7.88
N HIS A 138 -11.35 -10.96 -9.14
CA HIS A 138 -12.18 -12.08 -9.59
C HIS A 138 -11.84 -13.42 -8.90
N ASP A 139 -10.56 -13.61 -8.57
CA ASP A 139 -10.11 -14.86 -7.92
C ASP A 139 -10.45 -14.87 -6.42
N LEU A 140 -10.68 -13.69 -5.81
CA LEU A 140 -10.98 -13.57 -4.38
C LEU A 140 -12.48 -13.69 -4.08
N TYR A 141 -13.34 -13.27 -5.00
CA TYR A 141 -14.80 -13.47 -4.85
C TYR A 141 -15.25 -14.90 -5.16
N SER A 142 -14.47 -15.69 -5.87
CA SER A 142 -14.79 -17.10 -6.13
C SER A 142 -14.71 -17.99 -4.88
N PHE A 143 -14.01 -17.56 -3.84
CA PHE A 143 -13.92 -18.30 -2.59
C PHE A 143 -15.13 -18.11 -1.66
N SER A 144 -15.86 -16.99 -1.77
CA SER A 144 -17.01 -16.72 -0.88
C SER A 144 -18.33 -17.35 -1.36
N SER A 145 -18.42 -17.78 -2.62
CA SER A 145 -19.65 -18.36 -3.18
C SER A 145 -19.80 -19.87 -2.96
N ASN A 146 -18.76 -20.55 -2.47
CA ASN A 146 -18.77 -22.01 -2.23
C ASN A 146 -19.03 -22.39 -0.76
N GLY A 147 -19.39 -21.44 0.10
CA GLY A 147 -19.61 -21.66 1.53
C GLY A 147 -21.06 -21.68 1.98
N VAL A 148 -22.04 -21.74 1.07
CA VAL A 148 -23.45 -21.89 1.43
C VAL A 148 -24.02 -23.11 0.67
N MET A 149 -23.84 -24.23 1.26
CA MET A 149 -24.79 -25.36 1.15
C MET A 149 -25.17 -25.82 2.54
#